data_21315aa45af3ad21cd98143421d27029
#
_entry.id   21315aa45af3ad21cd98143421d27029
#
_cell.length_a   1.000
_cell.length_b   1.000
_cell.length_c   1.000
_cell.angle_alpha   90.00
_cell.angle_beta   90.00
_cell.angle_gamma   90.00
#
_symmetry.space_group_name_H-M   'P 1'
#
loop_
_entity.id
_entity.type
_entity.pdbx_description
1 polymer ?
#
loop_
_entity_poly.entity_id
_entity_poly.type
_entity_poly.pdbx_seq_one_letter_code
_entity_poly.pdbx_strand_id
1 'polypeptide(L)'
;MYKIVYTKSAIKDIPNLKSVHLDKNTKDLIDIIRDNPFKIPPPYEKLVGDLQGLYSRRINVKHRLVYEVFEKEKIIKIISLWTHYEK
;
A
#
# COMPACT_ATOMS: atom_id res chain seq x y z
N MET A 1 13.12 -9.36 -5.77
CA MET A 1 11.75 -9.32 -5.22
C MET A 1 11.78 -8.89 -3.77
N TYR A 2 10.81 -8.11 -3.35
CA TYR A 2 10.77 -7.59 -1.99
C TYR A 2 9.94 -8.48 -1.08
N LYS A 3 10.29 -8.46 0.21
CA LYS A 3 9.50 -9.15 1.22
C LYS A 3 8.42 -8.20 1.71
N ILE A 4 7.18 -8.68 1.82
CA ILE A 4 6.06 -7.85 2.27
C ILE A 4 5.81 -8.13 3.75
N VAL A 5 5.76 -7.07 4.54
CA VAL A 5 5.37 -7.16 5.95
C VAL A 5 4.21 -6.20 6.19
N TYR A 6 3.42 -6.46 7.22
CA TYR A 6 2.19 -5.73 7.49
C TYR A 6 2.21 -5.18 8.90
N THR A 7 1.74 -3.93 9.06
CA THR A 7 1.46 -3.40 10.39
C THR A 7 0.19 -4.03 10.93
N LYS A 8 -0.02 -3.89 12.23
CA LYS A 8 -1.27 -4.36 12.84
C LYS A 8 -2.47 -3.63 12.23
N SER A 9 -2.30 -2.35 11.95
CA SER A 9 -3.35 -1.56 11.33
C SER A 9 -3.73 -2.12 9.98
N ALA A 10 -2.72 -2.46 9.17
CA ALA A 10 -2.98 -3.02 7.84
C ALA A 10 -3.70 -4.36 7.94
N ILE A 11 -3.30 -5.20 8.90
CA ILE A 11 -3.95 -6.49 9.08
C ILE A 11 -5.42 -6.31 9.44
N LYS A 12 -5.72 -5.34 10.29
CA LYS A 12 -7.11 -5.06 10.68
C LYS A 12 -7.95 -4.56 9.50
N ASP A 13 -7.30 -3.98 8.51
CA ASP A 13 -8.01 -3.44 7.36
C ASP A 13 -8.47 -4.53 6.39
N ILE A 14 -7.86 -5.70 6.43
CA ILE A 14 -8.15 -6.76 5.46
C ILE A 14 -9.62 -7.19 5.48
N PRO A 15 -10.24 -7.45 6.64
CA PRO A 15 -11.66 -7.81 6.62
C PRO A 15 -12.54 -6.72 6.03
N ASN A 16 -12.18 -5.45 6.24
CA ASN A 16 -12.94 -4.35 5.67
C ASN A 16 -12.88 -4.38 4.15
N LEU A 17 -11.70 -4.65 3.60
CA LEU A 17 -11.54 -4.74 2.15
C LEU A 17 -12.36 -5.89 1.59
N LYS A 18 -12.39 -7.02 2.28
CA LYS A 18 -13.17 -8.16 1.85
C LYS A 18 -14.65 -7.84 1.84
N SER A 19 -15.12 -7.08 2.82
CA SER A 19 -16.54 -6.77 2.95
C SER A 19 -17.05 -5.92 1.79
N VAL A 20 -16.17 -5.19 1.11
CA VAL A 20 -16.55 -4.37 -0.04
C VAL A 20 -15.90 -4.87 -1.33
N HIS A 21 -15.41 -6.11 -1.32
CA HIS A 21 -14.87 -6.79 -2.50
C HIS A 21 -13.67 -6.08 -3.13
N LEU A 22 -12.81 -5.50 -2.28
CA LEU A 22 -11.59 -4.84 -2.74
C LEU A 22 -10.35 -5.66 -2.43
N ASP A 23 -10.51 -6.84 -1.85
CA ASP A 23 -9.35 -7.67 -1.47
C ASP A 23 -8.57 -8.11 -2.70
N LYS A 24 -9.24 -8.42 -3.80
CA LYS A 24 -8.53 -8.82 -5.02
C LYS A 24 -7.74 -7.67 -5.60
N ASN A 25 -8.33 -6.48 -5.66
CA ASN A 25 -7.63 -5.30 -6.17
C ASN A 25 -6.39 -5.00 -5.34
N THR A 26 -6.53 -5.14 -4.03
CA THR A 26 -5.42 -4.91 -3.12
C THR A 26 -4.31 -5.93 -3.32
N LYS A 27 -4.68 -7.20 -3.48
CA LYS A 27 -3.71 -8.25 -3.71
C LYS A 27 -2.94 -8.01 -5.01
N ASP A 28 -3.63 -7.58 -6.04
CA ASP A 28 -2.99 -7.30 -7.32
C ASP A 28 -1.97 -6.17 -7.17
N LEU A 29 -2.31 -5.12 -6.43
CA LEU A 29 -1.38 -4.03 -6.18
C LEU A 29 -0.16 -4.50 -5.39
N ILE A 30 -0.38 -5.34 -4.38
CA ILE A 30 0.71 -5.85 -3.58
C ILE A 30 1.64 -6.69 -4.43
N ASP A 31 1.10 -7.49 -5.34
CA ASP A 31 1.94 -8.28 -6.25
C ASP A 31 2.79 -7.38 -7.13
N ILE A 32 2.22 -6.27 -7.60
CA ILE A 32 2.97 -5.33 -8.43
C ILE A 32 4.12 -4.70 -7.65
N ILE A 33 3.85 -4.20 -6.45
CA ILE A 33 4.90 -3.52 -5.70
C ILE A 33 5.93 -4.49 -5.14
N ARG A 34 5.55 -5.75 -4.93
CA ARG A 34 6.52 -6.76 -4.49
C ARG A 34 7.60 -6.94 -5.54
N ASP A 35 7.21 -6.88 -6.80
CA ASP A 35 8.17 -6.99 -7.89
C ASP A 35 8.95 -5.69 -8.06
N ASN A 36 8.24 -4.56 -8.06
CA ASN A 36 8.86 -3.26 -8.20
C ASN A 36 7.97 -2.20 -7.54
N PRO A 37 8.37 -1.69 -6.36
CA PRO A 37 7.52 -0.75 -5.63
C PRO A 37 7.30 0.58 -6.33
N PHE A 38 8.05 0.87 -7.38
CA PHE A 38 7.93 2.13 -8.10
C PHE A 38 7.45 1.95 -9.53
N LYS A 39 6.89 0.79 -9.84
CA LYS A 39 6.42 0.50 -11.18
C LYS A 39 5.23 1.37 -11.58
N ILE A 40 5.23 1.85 -12.79
CA ILE A 40 4.17 2.66 -13.39
C ILE A 40 3.80 2.01 -14.71
N PRO A 41 2.53 1.83 -15.04
CA PRO A 41 1.35 1.97 -14.22
C PRO A 41 1.20 0.83 -13.22
N PRO A 42 0.35 0.96 -12.22
CA PRO A 42 -0.48 2.12 -11.91
C PRO A 42 0.34 3.22 -11.23
N PRO A 43 -0.16 4.44 -11.21
CA PRO A 43 0.59 5.53 -10.59
C PRO A 43 0.64 5.42 -9.09
N TYR A 44 1.63 6.03 -8.50
CA TYR A 44 1.76 6.15 -7.05
C TYR A 44 2.12 7.58 -6.70
N GLU A 45 1.93 7.94 -5.43
CA GLU A 45 2.25 9.26 -4.93
C GLU A 45 3.23 9.15 -3.79
N LYS A 46 4.17 10.09 -3.73
CA LYS A 46 5.02 10.25 -2.56
C LYS A 46 4.28 11.13 -1.58
N LEU A 47 4.15 10.67 -0.35
CA LEU A 47 3.50 11.46 0.68
C LEU A 47 4.51 12.44 1.26
N VAL A 48 4.00 13.56 1.78
CA VAL A 48 4.85 14.66 2.25
C VAL A 48 4.47 15.02 3.68
N GLY A 49 5.25 15.96 4.28
CA GLY A 49 5.00 16.40 5.63
C GLY A 49 5.27 15.29 6.62
N ASP A 50 4.35 15.08 7.53
CA ASP A 50 4.53 14.05 8.57
C ASP A 50 4.58 12.65 8.00
N LEU A 51 4.13 12.47 6.76
CA LEU A 51 4.09 11.18 6.11
C LEU A 51 5.21 11.00 5.11
N GLN A 52 6.22 11.86 5.16
CA GLN A 52 7.36 11.79 4.26
C GLN A 52 8.04 10.43 4.39
N GLY A 53 8.38 9.84 3.24
CA GLY A 53 9.00 8.51 3.22
C GLY A 53 8.00 7.41 2.92
N LEU A 54 6.71 7.73 2.90
CA LEU A 54 5.68 6.76 2.56
C LEU A 54 5.18 7.01 1.15
N TYR A 55 4.61 5.95 0.57
CA TYR A 55 4.04 5.99 -0.77
C TYR A 55 2.61 5.52 -0.71
N SER A 56 1.81 6.00 -1.66
CA SER A 56 0.39 5.68 -1.69
C SER A 56 0.00 5.26 -3.10
N ARG A 57 -0.77 4.18 -3.20
CA ARG A 57 -1.40 3.76 -4.45
C ARG A 57 -2.89 3.63 -4.23
N ARG A 58 -3.65 3.99 -5.24
CA ARG A 58 -5.10 3.96 -5.15
C ARG A 58 -5.60 2.53 -5.31
N ILE A 59 -6.37 2.05 -4.34
CA ILE A 59 -7.07 0.77 -4.47
C ILE A 59 -8.36 0.99 -5.25
N ASN A 60 -9.08 2.05 -4.84
CA ASN A 60 -10.24 2.53 -5.58
C ASN A 60 -10.36 4.03 -5.32
N VAL A 61 -11.52 4.61 -5.60
CA VAL A 61 -11.70 6.05 -5.45
C VAL A 61 -11.46 6.53 -4.02
N LYS A 62 -11.81 5.69 -3.04
CA LYS A 62 -11.76 6.08 -1.62
C LYS A 62 -10.56 5.54 -0.88
N HIS A 63 -10.13 4.34 -1.20
CA HIS A 63 -9.16 3.63 -0.36
C HIS A 63 -7.81 3.54 -1.01
N ARG A 64 -6.77 3.62 -0.20
CA ARG A 64 -5.41 3.63 -0.68
C ARG A 64 -4.55 2.62 0.07
N LEU A 65 -3.61 2.07 -0.67
CA LEU A 65 -2.55 1.23 -0.13
C LEU A 65 -1.38 2.14 0.20
N VAL A 66 -1.03 2.24 1.47
CA VAL A 66 0.10 3.06 1.92
C VAL A 66 1.22 2.15 2.36
N TYR A 67 2.42 2.40 1.86
CA TYR A 67 3.55 1.51 2.12
C TYR A 67 4.86 2.29 2.24
N GLU A 68 5.82 1.64 2.86
CA GLU A 68 7.16 2.16 3.03
C GLU A 68 8.15 1.16 2.42
N VAL A 69 9.20 1.65 1.76
CA VAL A 69 10.18 0.81 1.09
C VAL A 69 11.51 0.89 1.80
N PHE A 70 12.04 -0.24 2.21
CA PHE A 70 13.37 -0.35 2.81
C PHE A 70 14.26 -1.02 1.77
N GLU A 71 14.98 -0.17 1.01
CA GLU A 71 15.74 -0.65 -0.14
C GLU A 71 16.89 -1.59 0.23
N LYS A 72 17.58 -1.28 1.30
CA LYS A 72 18.72 -2.11 1.69
C LYS A 72 18.27 -3.52 2.07
N GLU A 73 17.19 -3.60 2.82
CA GLU A 73 16.69 -4.88 3.30
C GLU A 73 15.79 -5.58 2.29
N LYS A 74 15.38 -4.86 1.24
CA LYS A 74 14.43 -5.36 0.25
C LYS A 74 13.13 -5.76 0.92
N ILE A 75 12.62 -4.86 1.75
CA ILE A 75 11.37 -5.06 2.49
C ILE A 75 10.42 -3.92 2.13
N ILE A 76 9.15 -4.28 1.94
CA ILE A 76 8.07 -3.32 1.80
C ILE A 76 7.13 -3.52 2.97
N LYS A 77 6.91 -2.45 3.72
CA LYS A 77 6.03 -2.49 4.89
C LYS A 77 4.70 -1.85 4.51
N ILE A 78 3.64 -2.64 4.61
CA ILE A 78 2.29 -2.14 4.33
C ILE A 78 1.79 -1.44 5.58
N ILE A 79 1.57 -0.13 5.46
CA ILE A 79 1.21 0.71 6.60
C ILE A 79 -0.28 0.68 6.84
N SER A 80 -1.07 0.83 5.78
CA SER A 80 -2.52 0.78 5.89
C SER A 80 -3.12 0.42 4.54
N LEU A 81 -4.36 -0.08 4.57
CA LEU A 81 -5.05 -0.53 3.37
C LEU A 81 -6.45 0.05 3.24
N TRP A 82 -6.94 0.69 4.28
CA TRP A 82 -8.34 1.16 4.32
C TRP A 82 -8.42 2.67 4.34
N THR A 83 -7.44 3.31 4.97
CA THR A 83 -7.43 4.74 5.16
C THR A 83 -7.16 5.46 3.85
N HIS A 84 -7.78 6.61 3.67
CA HIS A 84 -7.41 7.52 2.60
C HIS A 84 -6.89 8.80 3.24
N TYR A 85 -5.79 9.29 2.71
CA TYR A 85 -5.15 10.49 3.22
C TYR A 85 -5.57 11.66 2.36
N GLU A 86 -6.32 12.57 2.95
CA GLU A 86 -6.77 13.77 2.28
C GLU A 86 -6.09 14.97 2.86
N LYS A 87 -5.91 15.95 2.04
CA LYS A 87 -5.31 17.20 2.47
C LYS A 87 -6.34 18.14 3.00
#